data_1a9a028bf0ebccf3de13d458c801307c
#
_entry.id   1a9a028bf0ebccf3de13d458c801307c
#
_cell.length_a   1.000
_cell.length_b   1.000
_cell.length_c   1.000
_cell.angle_alpha   90.00
_cell.angle_beta   90.00
_cell.angle_gamma   90.00
#
_symmetry.space_group_name_H-M   'P 1'
#
loop_
_entity.id
_entity.type
_entity.pdbx_description
1 polymer ?
#
loop_
_entity_poly.entity_id
_entity_poly.type
_entity_poly.pdbx_seq_one_letter_code
_entity_poly.pdbx_strand_id
1 'polypeptide(L)'
;MLVTDAQIHVWEVDRPGRPWPQPPRNQPQREGGFSAREAIAEMDAAGVDRAVIVPPTWVGESNATALDAVEAYPDRFAVMGRFDTDAPDAEQQLAGWLDQPGMLGIRVTFIAKPRIEQLDDGSLDWFWAACERHGIPLMMLLRGVPEQAQPIAERYPDLTLILDHMALNLSAEGAAAWESMDRLVALARFPRINVKVSSVPNFSTEPYPHRDVHGHLRRLYDAYGPRRLFWGSDVTRLRGAYRDCVRMFQEELDFLSDADRELILGRALADCLNWPEQR
;
A
#
# COMPACT_ATOMS: atom_id res chain seq x y z
N MET A 1 6.73 17.41 11.63
CA MET A 1 6.65 16.47 10.49
C MET A 1 5.42 15.61 10.72
N LEU A 2 4.51 15.54 9.77
CA LEU A 2 3.32 14.69 9.80
C LEU A 2 3.71 13.29 9.33
N VAL A 3 3.52 12.28 10.19
CA VAL A 3 3.81 10.88 9.88
C VAL A 3 2.54 10.20 9.33
N THR A 4 2.61 9.73 8.09
CA THR A 4 1.50 9.07 7.40
C THR A 4 1.86 7.62 7.08
N ASP A 5 1.11 6.67 7.60
CA ASP A 5 1.27 5.26 7.24
C ASP A 5 0.57 4.95 5.91
N ALA A 6 1.33 4.52 4.91
CA ALA A 6 0.78 4.19 3.58
C ALA A 6 0.00 2.87 3.55
N GLN A 7 -0.01 2.10 4.63
CA GLN A 7 -0.64 0.77 4.65
C GLN A 7 -1.04 0.33 6.06
N ILE A 8 -2.34 0.39 6.35
CA ILE A 8 -2.95 -0.34 7.45
C ILE A 8 -4.20 -1.08 6.96
N HIS A 9 -4.67 -2.02 7.75
CA HIS A 9 -5.94 -2.70 7.54
C HIS A 9 -6.86 -2.42 8.72
N VAL A 10 -8.16 -2.22 8.46
CA VAL A 10 -9.21 -2.27 9.47
C VAL A 10 -10.32 -3.21 8.97
N TRP A 11 -10.92 -3.97 9.87
CA TRP A 11 -12.01 -4.91 9.53
C TRP A 11 -12.88 -5.23 10.73
N GLU A 12 -14.12 -5.60 10.45
CA GLU A 12 -15.03 -6.20 11.42
C GLU A 12 -15.04 -7.73 11.26
N VAL A 13 -15.49 -8.42 12.28
CA VAL A 13 -15.73 -9.87 12.20
C VAL A 13 -16.80 -10.19 11.17
N ASP A 14 -16.74 -11.39 10.60
CA ASP A 14 -17.81 -11.93 9.74
C ASP A 14 -19.15 -11.94 10.51
N ARG A 15 -20.16 -11.27 9.96
CA ARG A 15 -21.48 -11.15 10.57
C ARG A 15 -22.59 -10.96 9.54
N PRO A 16 -23.86 -11.29 9.86
CA PRO A 16 -24.97 -11.24 8.90
C PRO A 16 -25.14 -9.89 8.17
N GLY A 17 -24.86 -8.77 8.84
CA GLY A 17 -24.94 -7.43 8.21
C GLY A 17 -23.76 -7.06 7.32
N ARG A 18 -22.63 -7.76 7.47
CA ARG A 18 -21.38 -7.58 6.69
C ARG A 18 -20.68 -8.94 6.51
N PRO A 19 -21.25 -9.83 5.68
CA PRO A 19 -20.69 -11.17 5.49
C PRO A 19 -19.40 -11.10 4.70
N TRP A 20 -18.44 -11.95 5.05
CA TRP A 20 -17.28 -12.19 4.23
C TRP A 20 -17.58 -13.17 3.10
N PRO A 21 -16.85 -13.11 1.98
CA PRO A 21 -17.00 -14.09 0.90
C PRO A 21 -16.74 -15.52 1.38
N GLN A 22 -17.48 -16.47 0.85
CA GLN A 22 -17.30 -17.88 1.14
C GLN A 22 -16.89 -18.65 -0.13
N PRO A 23 -15.80 -19.45 -0.11
CA PRO A 23 -14.85 -19.58 0.99
C PRO A 23 -14.02 -18.30 1.19
N PRO A 24 -13.47 -18.05 2.40
CA PRO A 24 -12.60 -16.91 2.66
C PRO A 24 -11.37 -16.94 1.75
N ARG A 25 -11.03 -15.81 1.14
CA ARG A 25 -9.84 -15.71 0.26
C ARG A 25 -8.52 -15.83 1.03
N ASN A 26 -8.51 -15.41 2.28
CA ASN A 26 -7.38 -15.48 3.22
C ASN A 26 -7.88 -15.48 4.65
N GLN A 27 -6.99 -15.80 5.59
CA GLN A 27 -7.28 -15.72 7.02
C GLN A 27 -6.93 -14.32 7.55
N PRO A 28 -7.71 -13.80 8.53
CA PRO A 28 -7.37 -12.57 9.23
C PRO A 28 -5.99 -12.67 9.89
N GLN A 29 -5.30 -11.54 9.92
CA GLN A 29 -3.95 -11.45 10.51
C GLN A 29 -3.99 -11.41 12.04
N ARG A 30 -5.13 -11.05 12.63
CA ARG A 30 -5.42 -11.09 14.07
C ARG A 30 -6.78 -11.75 14.27
N GLU A 31 -6.96 -12.42 15.39
CA GLU A 31 -8.28 -12.95 15.79
C GLU A 31 -9.26 -11.81 16.05
N GLY A 32 -10.51 -12.02 15.67
CA GLY A 32 -11.54 -10.99 15.78
C GLY A 32 -11.45 -9.90 14.72
N GLY A 33 -11.99 -8.73 15.04
CA GLY A 33 -11.86 -7.52 14.23
C GLY A 33 -10.62 -6.71 14.58
N PHE A 34 -10.33 -5.71 13.77
CA PHE A 34 -9.39 -4.64 14.10
C PHE A 34 -10.04 -3.31 13.70
N SER A 35 -10.61 -2.63 14.69
CA SER A 35 -11.41 -1.43 14.48
C SER A 35 -10.56 -0.20 14.21
N ALA A 36 -11.17 0.84 13.61
CA ALA A 36 -10.54 2.15 13.46
C ALA A 36 -10.06 2.75 14.79
N ARG A 37 -10.81 2.54 15.89
CA ARG A 37 -10.43 3.01 17.22
C ARG A 37 -9.18 2.32 17.76
N GLU A 38 -9.07 1.02 17.57
CA GLU A 38 -7.86 0.26 17.94
C GLU A 38 -6.67 0.69 17.08
N ALA A 39 -6.88 0.88 15.78
CA ALA A 39 -5.84 1.40 14.88
C ALA A 39 -5.33 2.78 15.34
N ILE A 40 -6.23 3.72 15.70
CA ILE A 40 -5.84 5.04 16.23
C ILE A 40 -5.01 4.90 17.51
N ALA A 41 -5.42 4.04 18.44
CA ALA A 41 -4.67 3.84 19.68
C ALA A 41 -3.24 3.33 19.42
N GLU A 42 -3.07 2.38 18.48
CA GLU A 42 -1.75 1.90 18.08
C GLU A 42 -0.94 2.97 17.34
N MET A 43 -1.58 3.74 16.44
CA MET A 43 -0.97 4.87 15.74
C MET A 43 -0.46 5.93 16.72
N ASP A 44 -1.30 6.36 17.66
CA ASP A 44 -0.94 7.36 18.67
C ASP A 44 0.25 6.91 19.53
N ALA A 45 0.25 5.64 19.96
CA ALA A 45 1.36 5.05 20.70
C ALA A 45 2.67 4.98 19.90
N ALA A 46 2.58 4.89 18.57
CA ALA A 46 3.73 4.83 17.65
C ALA A 46 4.17 6.20 17.15
N GLY A 47 3.38 7.28 17.34
CA GLY A 47 3.65 8.60 16.79
C GLY A 47 3.28 8.72 15.32
N VAL A 48 2.22 8.03 14.88
CA VAL A 48 1.66 8.08 13.52
C VAL A 48 0.40 8.96 13.53
N ASP A 49 0.41 10.01 12.71
CA ASP A 49 -0.65 11.01 12.71
C ASP A 49 -1.87 10.55 11.89
N ARG A 50 -1.66 9.94 10.74
CA ARG A 50 -2.74 9.46 9.85
C ARG A 50 -2.31 8.23 9.05
N ALA A 51 -3.28 7.53 8.47
CA ALA A 51 -3.00 6.31 7.71
C ALA A 51 -3.94 6.10 6.53
N VAL A 52 -3.43 5.44 5.50
CA VAL A 52 -4.24 4.92 4.39
C VAL A 52 -4.73 3.52 4.76
N ILE A 53 -6.05 3.38 4.84
CA ILE A 53 -6.69 2.08 5.00
C ILE A 53 -6.75 1.37 3.65
N VAL A 54 -6.23 0.17 3.62
CA VAL A 54 -6.40 -0.77 2.51
C VAL A 54 -7.31 -1.90 3.01
N PRO A 55 -8.56 -2.03 2.53
CA PRO A 55 -9.44 -3.12 2.98
C PRO A 55 -8.80 -4.48 2.71
N PRO A 56 -8.79 -5.39 3.69
CA PRO A 56 -8.11 -6.68 3.54
C PRO A 56 -8.86 -7.63 2.59
N THR A 57 -8.15 -8.63 2.06
CA THR A 57 -8.71 -9.52 1.04
C THR A 57 -9.80 -10.46 1.55
N TRP A 58 -9.84 -10.75 2.86
CA TRP A 58 -10.87 -11.63 3.44
C TRP A 58 -12.26 -11.00 3.54
N VAL A 59 -12.37 -9.66 3.48
CA VAL A 59 -13.67 -8.98 3.42
C VAL A 59 -14.24 -8.89 1.98
N GLY A 60 -13.55 -9.47 1.01
CA GLY A 60 -13.93 -9.38 -0.41
C GLY A 60 -13.62 -8.01 -1.01
N GLU A 61 -14.51 -7.53 -1.87
CA GLU A 61 -14.36 -6.21 -2.51
C GLU A 61 -15.13 -5.10 -1.74
N SER A 62 -15.54 -5.37 -0.48
CA SER A 62 -16.23 -4.39 0.35
C SER A 62 -15.28 -3.32 0.89
N ASN A 63 -15.66 -2.06 0.73
CA ASN A 63 -14.98 -0.90 1.30
C ASN A 63 -15.71 -0.33 2.54
N ALA A 64 -16.84 -0.91 2.93
CA ALA A 64 -17.76 -0.33 3.90
C ALA A 64 -17.09 0.00 5.25
N THR A 65 -16.33 -0.96 5.84
CA THR A 65 -15.65 -0.70 7.13
C THR A 65 -14.59 0.40 7.04
N ALA A 66 -13.89 0.50 5.91
CA ALA A 66 -12.91 1.54 5.69
C ALA A 66 -13.55 2.92 5.51
N LEU A 67 -14.66 2.99 4.78
CA LEU A 67 -15.42 4.25 4.60
C LEU A 67 -16.08 4.72 5.90
N ASP A 68 -16.61 3.80 6.73
CA ASP A 68 -17.10 4.15 8.07
C ASP A 68 -15.99 4.71 8.96
N ALA A 69 -14.76 4.18 8.83
CA ALA A 69 -13.62 4.69 9.57
C ALA A 69 -13.25 6.11 9.14
N VAL A 70 -13.32 6.42 7.84
CA VAL A 70 -13.10 7.79 7.32
C VAL A 70 -14.21 8.73 7.76
N GLU A 71 -15.48 8.31 7.71
CA GLU A 71 -16.61 9.13 8.17
C GLU A 71 -16.45 9.48 9.66
N ALA A 72 -16.04 8.52 10.48
CA ALA A 72 -15.84 8.72 11.92
C ALA A 72 -14.57 9.53 12.27
N TYR A 73 -13.53 9.43 11.45
CA TYR A 73 -12.20 10.02 11.72
C TYR A 73 -11.56 10.57 10.42
N PRO A 74 -12.16 11.60 9.79
CA PRO A 74 -11.72 12.08 8.46
C PRO A 74 -10.30 12.66 8.44
N ASP A 75 -9.81 13.17 9.58
CA ASP A 75 -8.46 13.71 9.71
C ASP A 75 -7.39 12.61 9.88
N ARG A 76 -7.82 11.38 10.20
CA ARG A 76 -6.92 10.27 10.53
C ARG A 76 -6.83 9.24 9.41
N PHE A 77 -7.85 9.10 8.58
CA PHE A 77 -7.93 8.04 7.59
C PHE A 77 -8.32 8.50 6.21
N ALA A 78 -7.76 7.82 5.22
CA ALA A 78 -8.24 7.78 3.84
C ALA A 78 -8.17 6.33 3.34
N VAL A 79 -8.69 6.05 2.16
CA VAL A 79 -8.88 4.68 1.65
C VAL A 79 -8.26 4.51 0.27
N MET A 80 -7.49 3.45 0.10
CA MET A 80 -7.23 2.83 -1.20
C MET A 80 -8.16 1.62 -1.32
N GLY A 81 -9.28 1.82 -1.99
CA GLY A 81 -10.40 0.88 -1.99
C GLY A 81 -10.12 -0.39 -2.78
N ARG A 82 -10.88 -1.43 -2.48
CA ARG A 82 -10.96 -2.63 -3.32
C ARG A 82 -11.99 -2.40 -4.41
N PHE A 83 -11.71 -2.96 -5.58
CA PHE A 83 -12.55 -2.80 -6.76
C PHE A 83 -12.79 -4.16 -7.44
N ASP A 84 -14.05 -4.44 -7.76
CA ASP A 84 -14.44 -5.64 -8.49
C ASP A 84 -14.42 -5.38 -9.99
N THR A 85 -13.34 -5.80 -10.65
CA THR A 85 -13.20 -5.68 -12.11
C THR A 85 -14.16 -6.59 -12.90
N ASP A 86 -14.80 -7.55 -12.25
CA ASP A 86 -15.73 -8.50 -12.88
C ASP A 86 -17.20 -8.07 -12.70
N ALA A 87 -17.47 -6.96 -12.00
CA ALA A 87 -18.83 -6.42 -11.83
C ALA A 87 -19.40 -5.95 -13.18
N PRO A 88 -20.69 -6.18 -13.46
CA PRO A 88 -21.30 -5.82 -14.74
C PRO A 88 -21.25 -4.32 -15.09
N ASP A 89 -21.20 -3.47 -14.06
CA ASP A 89 -21.16 -2.00 -14.15
C ASP A 89 -19.79 -1.41 -13.74
N ALA A 90 -18.74 -2.24 -13.71
CA ALA A 90 -17.41 -1.86 -13.23
C ALA A 90 -16.89 -0.58 -13.90
N GLU A 91 -16.96 -0.46 -15.22
CA GLU A 91 -16.48 0.73 -15.93
C GLU A 91 -17.23 2.00 -15.54
N GLN A 92 -18.53 1.88 -15.27
CA GLN A 92 -19.35 3.03 -14.84
C GLN A 92 -19.01 3.48 -13.41
N GLN A 93 -18.67 2.54 -12.53
CA GLN A 93 -18.29 2.84 -11.15
C GLN A 93 -16.98 3.67 -11.08
N LEU A 94 -16.06 3.49 -12.04
CA LEU A 94 -14.79 4.23 -12.05
C LEU A 94 -14.99 5.74 -12.28
N ALA A 95 -16.02 6.16 -13.02
CA ALA A 95 -16.25 7.57 -13.30
C ALA A 95 -16.49 8.44 -12.06
N GLY A 96 -17.08 7.86 -11.00
CA GLY A 96 -17.32 8.53 -9.71
C GLY A 96 -16.49 7.98 -8.55
N TRP A 97 -15.46 7.18 -8.82
CA TRP A 97 -14.72 6.46 -7.78
C TRP A 97 -14.11 7.38 -6.72
N LEU A 98 -13.45 8.44 -7.17
CA LEU A 98 -12.81 9.42 -6.28
C LEU A 98 -13.77 10.43 -5.64
N ASP A 99 -15.06 10.44 -6.00
CA ASP A 99 -16.06 11.32 -5.39
C ASP A 99 -16.51 10.79 -4.00
N GLN A 100 -16.19 9.54 -3.68
CA GLN A 100 -16.47 8.97 -2.36
C GLN A 100 -15.58 9.63 -1.30
N PRO A 101 -16.15 10.13 -0.17
CA PRO A 101 -15.35 10.80 0.86
C PRO A 101 -14.16 9.95 1.34
N GLY A 102 -12.97 10.52 1.25
CA GLY A 102 -11.72 9.86 1.67
C GLY A 102 -11.18 8.78 0.74
N MET A 103 -11.83 8.50 -0.41
CA MET A 103 -11.31 7.57 -1.40
C MET A 103 -10.19 8.21 -2.21
N LEU A 104 -8.99 7.63 -2.17
CA LEU A 104 -7.80 8.15 -2.85
C LEU A 104 -7.40 7.35 -4.10
N GLY A 105 -7.94 6.16 -4.28
CA GLY A 105 -7.60 5.31 -5.41
C GLY A 105 -8.03 3.86 -5.19
N ILE A 106 -7.43 2.94 -5.93
CA ILE A 106 -7.79 1.53 -5.90
C ILE A 106 -6.56 0.68 -5.55
N ARG A 107 -6.80 -0.38 -4.76
CA ARG A 107 -5.80 -1.41 -4.48
C ARG A 107 -6.16 -2.72 -5.15
N VAL A 108 -5.30 -3.20 -6.04
CA VAL A 108 -5.42 -4.48 -6.76
C VAL A 108 -4.40 -5.50 -6.27
N THR A 109 -4.78 -6.79 -6.33
CA THR A 109 -3.97 -7.89 -5.78
C THR A 109 -3.72 -8.96 -6.84
N PHE A 110 -2.46 -9.19 -7.19
CA PHE A 110 -2.01 -10.14 -8.19
C PHE A 110 -1.04 -11.16 -7.55
N ILE A 111 -1.57 -12.10 -6.77
CA ILE A 111 -0.75 -13.06 -6.00
C ILE A 111 -1.06 -14.52 -6.32
N ALA A 112 -2.14 -14.79 -7.03
CA ALA A 112 -2.57 -16.13 -7.39
C ALA A 112 -3.41 -16.10 -8.66
N LYS A 113 -3.55 -17.26 -9.32
CA LYS A 113 -4.47 -17.45 -10.45
C LYS A 113 -5.93 -17.33 -10.01
N PRO A 114 -6.83 -16.82 -10.87
CA PRO A 114 -6.56 -16.33 -12.23
C PRO A 114 -5.96 -14.90 -12.28
N ARG A 115 -6.00 -14.13 -11.20
CA ARG A 115 -5.63 -12.70 -11.17
C ARG A 115 -4.24 -12.39 -11.72
N ILE A 116 -3.24 -13.23 -11.43
CA ILE A 116 -1.87 -13.00 -11.93
C ILE A 116 -1.80 -13.16 -13.46
N GLU A 117 -2.63 -14.01 -14.07
CA GLU A 117 -2.68 -14.20 -15.52
C GLU A 117 -3.29 -13.00 -16.24
N GLN A 118 -4.20 -12.28 -15.57
CA GLN A 118 -4.83 -11.06 -16.10
C GLN A 118 -3.86 -9.89 -16.29
N LEU A 119 -2.66 -9.94 -15.71
CA LEU A 119 -1.63 -8.94 -15.96
C LEU A 119 -1.12 -8.96 -17.42
N ASP A 120 -1.14 -10.14 -18.07
CA ASP A 120 -0.52 -10.37 -19.37
C ASP A 120 -1.51 -10.71 -20.47
N ASP A 121 -2.78 -11.08 -20.15
CA ASP A 121 -3.76 -11.58 -21.12
C ASP A 121 -4.60 -10.48 -21.80
N GLY A 122 -4.42 -9.22 -21.39
CA GLY A 122 -5.13 -8.07 -21.92
C GLY A 122 -6.56 -7.88 -21.39
N SER A 123 -7.05 -8.77 -20.54
CA SER A 123 -8.43 -8.68 -19.98
C SER A 123 -8.66 -7.45 -19.11
N LEU A 124 -7.60 -6.86 -18.57
CA LEU A 124 -7.64 -5.64 -17.75
C LEU A 124 -7.24 -4.37 -18.50
N ASP A 125 -7.04 -4.40 -19.82
CA ASP A 125 -6.66 -3.22 -20.59
C ASP A 125 -7.66 -2.06 -20.44
N TRP A 126 -8.95 -2.38 -20.42
CA TRP A 126 -10.01 -1.41 -20.19
C TRP A 126 -9.88 -0.73 -18.81
N PHE A 127 -9.49 -1.50 -17.77
CA PHE A 127 -9.36 -1.02 -16.40
C PHE A 127 -8.17 -0.06 -16.26
N TRP A 128 -7.01 -0.43 -16.81
CA TRP A 128 -5.84 0.46 -16.82
C TRP A 128 -6.14 1.77 -17.54
N ALA A 129 -6.74 1.69 -18.74
CA ALA A 129 -7.13 2.86 -19.52
C ALA A 129 -8.15 3.75 -18.81
N ALA A 130 -9.13 3.14 -18.11
CA ALA A 130 -10.13 3.89 -17.35
C ALA A 130 -9.51 4.55 -16.13
N CYS A 131 -8.65 3.86 -15.36
CA CYS A 131 -7.95 4.44 -14.22
C CYS A 131 -7.05 5.61 -14.64
N GLU A 132 -6.31 5.48 -15.75
CA GLU A 132 -5.51 6.59 -16.30
C GLU A 132 -6.40 7.78 -16.67
N ARG A 133 -7.47 7.55 -17.43
CA ARG A 133 -8.41 8.59 -17.88
C ARG A 133 -9.07 9.35 -16.74
N HIS A 134 -9.40 8.66 -15.65
CA HIS A 134 -10.04 9.25 -14.47
C HIS A 134 -9.05 9.70 -13.40
N GLY A 135 -7.74 9.56 -13.64
CA GLY A 135 -6.69 9.93 -12.69
C GLY A 135 -6.72 9.13 -11.38
N ILE A 136 -7.15 7.87 -11.44
CA ILE A 136 -7.27 6.98 -10.28
C ILE A 136 -5.92 6.30 -10.02
N PRO A 137 -5.20 6.61 -8.92
CA PRO A 137 -3.97 5.91 -8.57
C PRO A 137 -4.22 4.45 -8.19
N LEU A 138 -3.29 3.56 -8.54
CA LEU A 138 -3.38 2.14 -8.24
C LEU A 138 -2.27 1.70 -7.28
N MET A 139 -2.64 1.13 -6.14
CA MET A 139 -1.75 0.33 -5.32
C MET A 139 -1.78 -1.12 -5.80
N MET A 140 -0.62 -1.69 -6.09
CA MET A 140 -0.50 -3.02 -6.68
C MET A 140 0.29 -3.96 -5.78
N LEU A 141 -0.33 -5.07 -5.37
CA LEU A 141 0.40 -6.15 -4.69
C LEU A 141 0.90 -7.17 -5.72
N LEU A 142 2.20 -7.11 -5.99
CA LEU A 142 2.96 -8.02 -6.85
C LEU A 142 3.99 -8.76 -6.00
N ARG A 143 3.86 -10.08 -5.83
CA ARG A 143 4.76 -10.84 -4.96
C ARG A 143 5.99 -11.36 -5.71
N GLY A 144 7.13 -10.66 -5.58
CA GLY A 144 8.41 -11.07 -6.17
C GLY A 144 8.50 -10.91 -7.69
N VAL A 145 7.53 -10.24 -8.31
CA VAL A 145 7.44 -10.04 -9.77
C VAL A 145 7.19 -8.57 -10.14
N PRO A 146 8.03 -7.62 -9.65
CA PRO A 146 7.84 -6.19 -9.90
C PRO A 146 7.79 -5.86 -11.39
N GLU A 147 8.51 -6.60 -12.23
CA GLU A 147 8.57 -6.43 -13.69
C GLU A 147 7.20 -6.49 -14.38
N GLN A 148 6.21 -7.11 -13.77
CA GLN A 148 4.83 -7.14 -14.27
C GLN A 148 4.16 -5.75 -14.33
N ALA A 149 4.68 -4.77 -13.60
CA ALA A 149 4.22 -3.39 -13.72
C ALA A 149 4.75 -2.68 -14.98
N GLN A 150 5.81 -3.18 -15.61
CA GLN A 150 6.45 -2.52 -16.76
C GLN A 150 5.52 -2.38 -17.96
N PRO A 151 4.86 -3.45 -18.48
CA PRO A 151 3.99 -3.33 -19.66
C PRO A 151 2.83 -2.34 -19.43
N ILE A 152 2.33 -2.27 -18.20
CA ILE A 152 1.27 -1.33 -17.80
C ILE A 152 1.80 0.11 -17.87
N ALA A 153 2.97 0.38 -17.26
CA ALA A 153 3.57 1.71 -17.27
C ALA A 153 4.02 2.18 -18.67
N GLU A 154 4.41 1.26 -19.55
CA GLU A 154 4.74 1.57 -20.95
C GLU A 154 3.50 1.95 -21.77
N ARG A 155 2.39 1.28 -21.53
CA ARG A 155 1.14 1.46 -22.30
C ARG A 155 0.28 2.60 -21.75
N TYR A 156 0.35 2.86 -20.44
CA TYR A 156 -0.41 3.87 -19.72
C TYR A 156 0.54 4.79 -18.94
N PRO A 157 1.26 5.69 -19.62
CA PRO A 157 2.37 6.44 -19.02
C PRO A 157 1.95 7.49 -17.97
N ASP A 158 0.68 7.92 -17.99
CA ASP A 158 0.13 8.87 -17.02
C ASP A 158 -0.53 8.18 -15.81
N LEU A 159 -0.70 6.84 -15.86
CA LEU A 159 -1.25 6.06 -14.75
C LEU A 159 -0.27 6.01 -13.58
N THR A 160 -0.72 6.46 -12.42
CA THR A 160 0.07 6.37 -11.19
C THR A 160 0.00 4.96 -10.62
N LEU A 161 1.14 4.27 -10.59
CA LEU A 161 1.31 2.95 -9.98
C LEU A 161 2.11 3.05 -8.69
N ILE A 162 1.65 2.37 -7.64
CA ILE A 162 2.29 2.31 -6.33
C ILE A 162 2.49 0.84 -5.97
N LEU A 163 3.72 0.37 -5.94
CA LEU A 163 4.04 -1.04 -5.69
C LEU A 163 4.06 -1.31 -4.18
N ASP A 164 3.14 -2.16 -3.73
CA ASP A 164 3.02 -2.53 -2.32
C ASP A 164 4.23 -3.34 -1.84
N HIS A 165 4.74 -3.02 -0.63
CA HIS A 165 5.81 -3.77 0.04
C HIS A 165 7.02 -4.02 -0.86
N MET A 166 7.42 -3.00 -1.66
CA MET A 166 8.56 -3.09 -2.59
C MET A 166 8.39 -4.24 -3.61
N ALA A 167 7.15 -4.69 -3.86
CA ALA A 167 6.83 -5.87 -4.67
C ALA A 167 7.64 -7.13 -4.29
N LEU A 168 8.11 -7.23 -3.03
CA LEU A 168 8.90 -8.36 -2.54
C LEU A 168 8.03 -9.58 -2.26
N ASN A 169 8.67 -10.73 -2.14
CA ASN A 169 8.00 -11.96 -1.69
C ASN A 169 7.73 -11.88 -0.18
N LEU A 170 6.48 -11.64 0.20
CA LEU A 170 6.06 -11.49 1.61
C LEU A 170 6.23 -12.76 2.48
N SER A 171 6.58 -13.88 1.88
CA SER A 171 6.85 -15.14 2.58
C SER A 171 8.34 -15.42 2.75
N ALA A 172 9.21 -14.53 2.28
CA ALA A 172 10.67 -14.64 2.35
C ALA A 172 11.25 -13.60 3.32
N GLU A 173 12.40 -13.92 3.90
CA GLU A 173 13.19 -13.03 4.75
C GLU A 173 14.67 -13.12 4.38
N GLY A 174 15.49 -12.18 4.85
CA GLY A 174 16.91 -12.11 4.52
C GLY A 174 17.17 -11.98 3.03
N ALA A 175 18.25 -12.54 2.53
CA ALA A 175 18.65 -12.42 1.13
C ALA A 175 17.57 -12.87 0.12
N ALA A 176 16.79 -13.90 0.47
CA ALA A 176 15.71 -14.40 -0.40
C ALA A 176 14.58 -13.39 -0.62
N ALA A 177 14.32 -12.51 0.34
CA ALA A 177 13.31 -11.46 0.18
C ALA A 177 13.68 -10.45 -0.92
N TRP A 178 14.97 -10.22 -1.13
CA TRP A 178 15.51 -9.18 -2.01
C TRP A 178 15.90 -9.66 -3.41
N GLU A 179 15.59 -10.90 -3.79
CA GLU A 179 15.92 -11.48 -5.10
C GLU A 179 15.35 -10.69 -6.29
N SER A 180 14.22 -10.00 -6.11
CA SER A 180 13.60 -9.17 -7.15
C SER A 180 14.11 -7.73 -7.19
N MET A 181 15.06 -7.34 -6.32
CA MET A 181 15.51 -5.96 -6.16
C MET A 181 16.02 -5.32 -7.45
N ASP A 182 16.81 -6.02 -8.25
CA ASP A 182 17.36 -5.47 -9.50
C ASP A 182 16.25 -5.15 -10.51
N ARG A 183 15.21 -6.01 -10.56
CA ARG A 183 14.03 -5.81 -11.41
C ARG A 183 13.19 -4.62 -10.90
N LEU A 184 13.04 -4.49 -9.59
CA LEU A 184 12.36 -3.34 -8.99
C LEU A 184 13.10 -2.03 -9.27
N VAL A 185 14.42 -1.99 -9.07
CA VAL A 185 15.26 -0.81 -9.35
C VAL A 185 15.17 -0.40 -10.83
N ALA A 186 15.11 -1.35 -11.76
CA ALA A 186 14.98 -1.07 -13.19
C ALA A 186 13.68 -0.32 -13.55
N LEU A 187 12.63 -0.46 -12.73
CA LEU A 187 11.35 0.26 -12.92
C LEU A 187 11.43 1.75 -12.53
N ALA A 188 12.47 2.19 -11.85
CA ALA A 188 12.63 3.59 -11.45
C ALA A 188 12.71 4.56 -12.65
N ARG A 189 13.00 4.06 -13.86
CA ARG A 189 12.95 4.83 -15.11
C ARG A 189 11.54 5.33 -15.48
N PHE A 190 10.50 4.70 -14.95
CA PHE A 190 9.10 5.12 -15.16
C PHE A 190 8.71 6.14 -14.09
N PRO A 191 8.44 7.40 -14.45
CA PRO A 191 8.26 8.47 -13.47
C PRO A 191 6.99 8.33 -12.63
N ARG A 192 6.00 7.57 -13.10
CA ARG A 192 4.72 7.32 -12.41
C ARG A 192 4.72 6.02 -11.58
N ILE A 193 5.82 5.28 -11.56
CA ILE A 193 5.98 4.15 -10.64
C ILE A 193 6.56 4.64 -9.31
N ASN A 194 5.84 4.38 -8.24
CA ASN A 194 6.17 4.68 -6.85
C ASN A 194 6.26 3.37 -6.06
N VAL A 195 6.91 3.38 -4.90
CA VAL A 195 7.14 2.18 -4.10
C VAL A 195 6.77 2.43 -2.64
N LYS A 196 5.92 1.58 -2.08
CA LYS A 196 5.70 1.54 -0.64
C LYS A 196 6.83 0.75 0.03
N VAL A 197 7.68 1.46 0.78
CA VAL A 197 8.70 0.87 1.64
C VAL A 197 8.06 0.45 2.96
N SER A 198 7.15 -0.50 2.87
CA SER A 198 6.29 -0.97 3.96
C SER A 198 6.62 -2.39 4.41
N SER A 199 6.25 -2.75 5.64
CA SER A 199 6.55 -4.04 6.27
C SER A 199 8.04 -4.37 6.34
N VAL A 200 8.92 -3.39 6.32
CA VAL A 200 10.38 -3.60 6.20
C VAL A 200 10.94 -4.54 7.26
N PRO A 201 10.54 -4.47 8.56
CA PRO A 201 10.99 -5.43 9.57
C PRO A 201 10.71 -6.89 9.25
N ASN A 202 9.70 -7.17 8.42
CA ASN A 202 9.34 -8.55 8.07
C ASN A 202 10.34 -9.22 7.11
N PHE A 203 11.15 -8.43 6.43
CA PHE A 203 12.16 -8.91 5.48
C PHE A 203 13.55 -9.04 6.11
N SER A 204 13.72 -8.58 7.35
CA SER A 204 14.96 -8.65 8.11
C SER A 204 15.10 -9.98 8.86
N THR A 205 16.35 -10.44 8.99
CA THR A 205 16.73 -11.55 9.90
C THR A 205 17.35 -11.03 11.21
N GLU A 206 17.57 -9.72 11.31
CA GLU A 206 18.18 -9.07 12.48
C GLU A 206 17.10 -8.40 13.37
N PRO A 207 17.37 -8.27 14.68
CA PRO A 207 16.55 -7.46 15.56
C PRO A 207 16.63 -5.97 15.16
N TYR A 208 15.75 -5.13 15.73
CA TYR A 208 15.87 -3.69 15.60
C TYR A 208 17.31 -3.22 15.88
N PRO A 209 17.88 -2.35 15.05
CA PRO A 209 17.25 -1.56 13.99
C PRO A 209 17.29 -2.21 12.58
N HIS A 210 17.38 -3.54 12.46
CA HIS A 210 17.28 -4.24 11.17
C HIS A 210 18.36 -3.82 10.15
N ARG A 211 19.63 -3.81 10.56
CA ARG A 211 20.73 -3.25 9.76
C ARG A 211 20.97 -3.97 8.43
N ASP A 212 20.61 -5.25 8.36
CA ASP A 212 20.69 -6.07 7.17
C ASP A 212 19.84 -5.56 5.99
N VAL A 213 18.79 -4.76 6.25
CA VAL A 213 17.94 -4.20 5.19
C VAL A 213 18.34 -2.77 4.77
N HIS A 214 19.18 -2.05 5.53
CA HIS A 214 19.51 -0.64 5.26
C HIS A 214 20.16 -0.44 3.89
N GLY A 215 21.05 -1.35 3.46
CA GLY A 215 21.67 -1.32 2.15
C GLY A 215 20.68 -1.46 0.99
N HIS A 216 19.63 -2.26 1.17
CA HIS A 216 18.56 -2.42 0.19
C HIS A 216 17.67 -1.17 0.11
N LEU A 217 17.34 -0.56 1.26
CA LEU A 217 16.60 0.70 1.30
C LEU A 217 17.40 1.83 0.67
N ARG A 218 18.72 1.89 0.88
CA ARG A 218 19.60 2.85 0.22
C ARG A 218 19.56 2.71 -1.29
N ARG A 219 19.61 1.49 -1.83
CA ARG A 219 19.50 1.24 -3.27
C ARG A 219 18.17 1.75 -3.85
N LEU A 220 17.06 1.55 -3.14
CA LEU A 220 15.75 2.08 -3.54
C LEU A 220 15.74 3.61 -3.51
N TYR A 221 16.29 4.21 -2.45
CA TYR A 221 16.41 5.65 -2.33
C TYR A 221 17.24 6.26 -3.47
N ASP A 222 18.39 5.68 -3.79
CA ASP A 222 19.23 6.14 -4.89
C ASP A 222 18.56 6.04 -6.27
N ALA A 223 17.66 5.04 -6.46
CA ALA A 223 16.96 4.82 -7.73
C ALA A 223 15.70 5.68 -7.88
N TYR A 224 14.85 5.72 -6.86
CA TYR A 224 13.53 6.35 -6.92
C TYR A 224 13.52 7.79 -6.39
N GLY A 225 14.45 8.15 -5.52
CA GLY A 225 14.43 9.37 -4.74
C GLY A 225 13.31 9.41 -3.69
N PRO A 226 13.36 10.36 -2.75
CA PRO A 226 12.46 10.39 -1.59
C PRO A 226 11.00 10.71 -1.96
N ARG A 227 10.74 11.32 -3.13
CA ARG A 227 9.39 11.69 -3.57
C ARG A 227 8.57 10.52 -4.11
N ARG A 228 9.20 9.37 -4.35
CA ARG A 228 8.54 8.16 -4.89
C ARG A 228 8.67 6.95 -3.96
N LEU A 229 9.09 7.18 -2.72
CA LEU A 229 9.14 6.17 -1.65
C LEU A 229 8.15 6.56 -0.56
N PHE A 230 7.25 5.65 -0.21
CA PHE A 230 6.20 5.89 0.79
C PHE A 230 6.35 4.89 1.94
N TRP A 231 6.66 5.39 3.12
CA TRP A 231 6.72 4.57 4.31
C TRP A 231 5.35 4.01 4.68
N GLY A 232 5.31 2.78 5.23
CA GLY A 232 4.12 2.15 5.78
C GLY A 232 4.46 0.97 6.67
N SER A 233 3.57 0.66 7.60
CA SER A 233 3.81 -0.43 8.56
C SER A 233 3.24 -1.78 8.12
N ASP A 234 2.01 -1.80 7.62
CA ASP A 234 1.17 -3.01 7.57
C ASP A 234 1.05 -3.62 8.99
N VAL A 235 0.71 -2.76 9.96
CA VAL A 235 0.85 -3.00 11.41
C VAL A 235 0.30 -4.33 11.90
N THR A 236 -0.78 -4.83 11.28
CA THR A 236 -1.40 -6.10 11.69
C THR A 236 -0.56 -7.33 11.34
N ARG A 237 0.43 -7.19 10.43
CA ARG A 237 1.40 -8.23 10.02
C ARG A 237 2.80 -7.96 10.53
N LEU A 238 3.04 -6.77 11.08
CA LEU A 238 4.37 -6.29 11.40
C LEU A 238 5.06 -7.21 12.42
N ARG A 239 6.28 -7.61 12.13
CA ARG A 239 7.18 -8.23 13.11
C ARG A 239 7.84 -7.12 13.93
N GLY A 240 7.64 -7.12 15.25
CA GLY A 240 8.17 -6.10 16.14
C GLY A 240 7.18 -4.97 16.44
N ALA A 241 7.68 -3.94 17.11
CA ALA A 241 6.85 -2.84 17.56
C ALA A 241 6.59 -1.82 16.44
N TYR A 242 5.36 -1.33 16.35
CA TYR A 242 4.99 -0.29 15.37
C TYR A 242 5.86 0.95 15.49
N ARG A 243 6.12 1.39 16.73
CA ARG A 243 7.00 2.53 17.02
C ARG A 243 8.42 2.33 16.48
N ASP A 244 8.97 1.13 16.57
CA ASP A 244 10.31 0.84 16.06
C ASP A 244 10.36 0.89 14.53
N CYS A 245 9.28 0.48 13.85
CA CYS A 245 9.15 0.62 12.41
C CYS A 245 9.20 2.10 11.96
N VAL A 246 8.56 3.02 12.72
CA VAL A 246 8.65 4.47 12.48
C VAL A 246 10.07 4.96 12.77
N ARG A 247 10.60 4.64 13.95
CA ARG A 247 11.92 5.13 14.42
C ARG A 247 13.06 4.72 13.52
N MET A 248 12.98 3.54 12.91
CA MET A 248 14.00 3.11 11.95
C MET A 248 14.19 4.14 10.83
N PHE A 249 13.11 4.69 10.26
CA PHE A 249 13.19 5.72 9.24
C PHE A 249 13.55 7.10 9.80
N GLN A 250 13.16 7.40 11.03
CA GLN A 250 13.45 8.68 11.66
C GLN A 250 14.90 8.81 12.14
N GLU A 251 15.49 7.71 12.65
CA GLU A 251 16.72 7.77 13.42
C GLU A 251 17.88 6.94 12.83
N GLU A 252 17.60 5.80 12.17
CA GLU A 252 18.61 4.78 11.88
C GLU A 252 19.13 4.78 10.42
N LEU A 253 18.38 5.37 9.49
CA LEU A 253 18.79 5.46 8.08
C LEU A 253 19.62 6.74 7.89
N ASP A 254 20.93 6.64 8.07
CA ASP A 254 21.89 7.73 8.07
C ASP A 254 22.05 8.46 6.71
N PHE A 255 21.63 7.80 5.64
CA PHE A 255 21.64 8.37 4.29
C PHE A 255 20.44 9.30 4.00
N LEU A 256 19.45 9.39 4.87
CA LEU A 256 18.31 10.29 4.70
C LEU A 256 18.59 11.64 5.37
N SER A 257 18.40 12.71 4.64
CA SER A 257 18.30 14.06 5.24
C SER A 257 16.95 14.23 5.95
N ASP A 258 16.81 15.25 6.80
CA ASP A 258 15.54 15.55 7.47
C ASP A 258 14.43 15.88 6.45
N ALA A 259 14.76 16.54 5.34
CA ALA A 259 13.81 16.80 4.26
C ALA A 259 13.36 15.50 3.55
N ASP A 260 14.25 14.52 3.39
CA ASP A 260 13.91 13.23 2.79
C ASP A 260 13.04 12.38 3.73
N ARG A 261 13.33 12.43 5.03
CA ARG A 261 12.50 11.80 6.06
C ARG A 261 11.08 12.35 6.04
N GLU A 262 10.91 13.68 5.97
CA GLU A 262 9.60 14.31 5.85
C GLU A 262 8.84 13.83 4.61
N LEU A 263 9.50 13.71 3.48
CA LEU A 263 8.91 13.18 2.24
C LEU A 263 8.48 11.72 2.41
N ILE A 264 9.41 10.85 2.77
CA ILE A 264 9.18 9.39 2.83
C ILE A 264 8.13 9.03 3.89
N LEU A 265 8.18 9.70 5.05
CA LEU A 265 7.28 9.42 6.18
C LEU A 265 5.87 9.99 6.00
N GLY A 266 5.58 10.74 4.91
CA GLY A 266 4.20 11.15 4.70
C GLY A 266 3.95 12.11 3.56
N ARG A 267 4.74 13.16 3.41
CA ARG A 267 4.45 14.23 2.47
C ARG A 267 4.42 13.76 1.01
N ALA A 268 5.34 12.88 0.61
CA ALA A 268 5.38 12.38 -0.76
C ALA A 268 4.14 11.54 -1.12
N LEU A 269 3.62 10.74 -0.17
CA LEU A 269 2.36 10.02 -0.35
C LEU A 269 1.18 10.99 -0.48
N ALA A 270 1.13 12.00 0.38
CA ALA A 270 0.08 13.04 0.36
C ALA A 270 0.06 13.79 -0.97
N ASP A 271 1.23 14.21 -1.45
CA ASP A 271 1.39 14.89 -2.75
C ASP A 271 0.95 13.97 -3.91
N CYS A 272 1.34 12.68 -3.86
CA CYS A 272 1.02 11.69 -4.89
C CYS A 272 -0.48 11.38 -4.99
N LEU A 273 -1.16 11.32 -3.84
CA LEU A 273 -2.58 10.94 -3.76
C LEU A 273 -3.54 12.14 -3.65
N ASN A 274 -3.04 13.37 -3.77
CA ASN A 274 -3.81 14.59 -3.55
C ASN A 274 -4.56 14.58 -2.20
N TRP A 275 -3.89 14.10 -1.14
CA TRP A 275 -4.41 14.05 0.22
C TRP A 275 -3.74 15.10 1.11
N PRO A 276 -4.18 16.38 1.03
CA PRO A 276 -3.53 17.48 1.74
C PRO A 276 -3.69 17.35 3.26
N GLU A 277 -2.83 18.07 3.97
CA GLU A 277 -3.04 18.29 5.41
C GLU A 277 -4.31 19.13 5.60
N GLN A 278 -5.20 18.63 6.44
CA GLN A 278 -6.32 19.46 6.90
C GLN A 278 -5.75 20.51 7.87
N ARG A 279 -6.08 21.78 7.65
CA ARG A 279 -5.62 22.91 8.45
C ARG A 279 -6.47 23.09 9.70
#